data_d67e822e53b425b5ff69d2253b1e6699
#
_entry.id   d67e822e53b425b5ff69d2253b1e6699
#
_cell.length_a   1.000
_cell.length_b   1.000
_cell.length_c   1.000
_cell.angle_alpha   90.00
_cell.angle_beta   90.00
_cell.angle_gamma   90.00
#
_symmetry.space_group_name_H-M   'P 1'
#
loop_
_entity.id
_entity.type
_entity.pdbx_description
1 polymer ?
#
loop_
_entity_poly.entity_id
_entity_poly.type
_entity_poly.pdbx_seq_one_letter_code
_entity_poly.pdbx_strand_id
1 'polypeptide(L)'
;GARGPGLYVDLVRDSNAEGNVKFLAGPLVRVRTDRNNNIKDPVVRSLGKEDVAIEIGATAGVSFSKVLNPFDSLTLSTDIQWDVAKGHRGRLISPNISYSTPLSTAIFTNLSLSATHVDGNYADTYFSIDAAGSAASGLPVFDAKGGWKSYGASLLGGVDLSGDVRDGGWGVFGLVSYSRLTGDAKRSPVTAIRGDADQWFLAGGISYTF
;
A
#
# COMPACT_ATOMS: atom_id res chain seq x y z
N GLY A 1 10.31 8.62 -5.27
CA GLY A 1 8.92 8.74 -4.82
C GLY A 1 8.62 7.87 -3.62
N ALA A 2 7.46 8.06 -3.04
CA ALA A 2 6.95 7.28 -1.92
C ALA A 2 5.59 6.67 -2.27
N ARG A 3 5.34 5.44 -1.80
CA ARG A 3 4.06 4.76 -1.97
C ARG A 3 3.74 3.97 -0.70
N GLY A 4 2.76 4.46 0.09
CA GLY A 4 2.52 3.94 1.43
C GLY A 4 3.80 4.00 2.29
N PRO A 5 4.16 2.93 3.02
CA PRO A 5 5.39 2.88 3.83
C PRO A 5 6.65 2.54 3.00
N GLY A 6 6.59 2.60 1.67
CA GLY A 6 7.68 2.27 0.77
C GLY A 6 8.26 3.49 0.05
N LEU A 7 9.55 3.45 -0.23
CA LEU A 7 10.29 4.41 -1.04
C LEU A 7 10.80 3.73 -2.30
N TYR A 8 10.76 4.44 -3.43
CA TYR A 8 11.33 3.99 -4.69
C TYR A 8 12.13 5.09 -5.38
N VAL A 9 13.05 4.70 -6.23
CA VAL A 9 13.80 5.61 -7.09
C VAL A 9 13.45 5.27 -8.53
N ASP A 10 13.01 6.26 -9.29
CA ASP A 10 12.82 6.11 -10.73
C ASP A 10 14.16 6.31 -11.45
N LEU A 11 14.58 5.29 -12.17
CA LEU A 11 15.83 5.29 -12.93
C LEU A 11 15.61 5.53 -14.43
N VAL A 12 14.35 5.59 -14.87
CA VAL A 12 14.04 5.86 -16.29
C VAL A 12 14.18 7.34 -16.56
N ARG A 13 15.09 7.68 -17.46
CA ARG A 13 15.16 9.03 -18.02
C ARG A 13 14.25 9.11 -19.23
N ASP A 14 13.12 9.79 -19.08
CA ASP A 14 12.26 10.08 -20.20
C ASP A 14 12.99 11.05 -21.14
N SER A 15 13.49 10.54 -22.27
CA SER A 15 14.22 11.34 -23.27
C SER A 15 13.32 12.35 -23.99
N ASN A 16 11.99 12.21 -23.89
CA ASN A 16 11.01 13.09 -24.50
C ASN A 16 10.15 13.75 -23.40
N ALA A 17 10.63 14.87 -22.86
CA ALA A 17 9.87 15.67 -21.89
C ALA A 17 8.49 16.14 -22.41
N GLU A 18 8.31 16.19 -23.74
CA GLU A 18 7.06 16.56 -24.41
C GLU A 18 6.11 15.39 -24.69
N GLY A 19 6.55 14.14 -24.47
CA GLY A 19 5.73 12.94 -24.70
C GLY A 19 4.62 12.81 -23.65
N ASN A 20 3.42 12.39 -24.09
CA ASN A 20 2.31 12.09 -23.19
C ASN A 20 2.46 10.74 -22.46
N VAL A 21 3.48 9.96 -22.76
CA VAL A 21 3.76 8.64 -22.16
C VAL A 21 5.11 8.67 -21.48
N LYS A 22 5.14 8.29 -20.22
CA LYS A 22 6.36 8.18 -19.41
C LYS A 22 6.43 6.78 -18.81
N PHE A 23 7.63 6.23 -18.77
CA PHE A 23 7.89 4.96 -18.12
C PHE A 23 8.49 5.19 -16.74
N LEU A 24 8.18 4.29 -15.83
CA LEU A 24 8.71 4.24 -14.47
C LEU A 24 9.35 2.88 -14.28
N ALA A 25 10.59 2.82 -13.85
CA ALA A 25 11.21 1.60 -13.38
C ALA A 25 12.35 1.90 -12.41
N GLY A 26 12.42 1.14 -11.33
CA GLY A 26 13.52 1.30 -10.37
C GLY A 26 13.38 0.46 -9.12
N PRO A 27 14.41 0.52 -8.26
CA PRO A 27 14.41 -0.19 -6.99
C PRO A 27 13.38 0.37 -6.02
N LEU A 28 12.87 -0.50 -5.18
CA LEU A 28 11.90 -0.20 -4.14
C LEU A 28 12.35 -0.82 -2.83
N VAL A 29 12.18 -0.09 -1.73
CA VAL A 29 12.35 -0.60 -0.37
C VAL A 29 11.13 -0.25 0.48
N ARG A 30 10.70 -1.18 1.32
CA ARG A 30 9.58 -1.00 2.25
C ARG A 30 9.92 -1.61 3.60
N VAL A 31 9.48 -0.94 4.67
CA VAL A 31 9.50 -1.48 6.02
C VAL A 31 8.09 -1.87 6.43
N ARG A 32 7.93 -3.09 6.93
CA ARG A 32 6.65 -3.61 7.40
C ARG A 32 6.75 -3.97 8.87
N THR A 33 5.79 -3.48 9.64
CA THR A 33 5.71 -3.68 11.09
C THR A 33 4.40 -4.36 11.50
N ASP A 34 3.82 -5.15 10.60
CA ASP A 34 2.58 -5.88 10.87
C ASP A 34 2.81 -6.92 11.97
N ARG A 35 1.87 -7.06 12.90
CA ARG A 35 1.90 -8.00 14.03
C ARG A 35 3.17 -7.89 14.92
N ASN A 36 3.63 -6.66 15.15
CA ASN A 36 4.77 -6.36 16.02
C ASN A 36 4.36 -6.14 17.49
N ASN A 37 5.14 -5.39 18.26
CA ASN A 37 4.91 -5.11 19.69
C ASN A 37 3.59 -4.38 20.03
N ASN A 38 2.87 -3.82 19.05
CA ASN A 38 1.67 -3.00 19.25
C ASN A 38 0.36 -3.77 19.05
N ILE A 39 0.36 -5.10 19.20
CA ILE A 39 -0.85 -5.92 19.09
C ILE A 39 -1.80 -5.58 20.24
N LYS A 40 -2.94 -4.97 19.92
CA LYS A 40 -3.95 -4.52 20.90
C LYS A 40 -4.78 -5.70 21.41
N ASP A 41 -5.18 -6.60 20.52
CA ASP A 41 -6.01 -7.76 20.86
C ASP A 41 -5.21 -8.80 21.64
N PRO A 42 -5.65 -9.18 22.87
CA PRO A 42 -4.92 -10.12 23.70
C PRO A 42 -4.86 -11.54 23.13
N VAL A 43 -5.90 -11.96 22.38
CA VAL A 43 -5.95 -13.29 21.75
C VAL A 43 -4.96 -13.33 20.58
N VAL A 44 -4.90 -12.30 19.74
CA VAL A 44 -3.91 -12.23 18.67
C VAL A 44 -2.48 -12.09 19.25
N ARG A 45 -2.33 -11.40 20.38
CA ARG A 45 -1.05 -11.28 21.08
C ARG A 45 -0.51 -12.63 21.57
N SER A 46 -1.37 -13.55 21.97
CA SER A 46 -0.95 -14.91 22.42
C SER A 46 -0.42 -15.78 21.27
N LEU A 47 -0.68 -15.42 20.01
CA LEU A 47 -0.05 -16.06 18.84
C LEU A 47 1.42 -15.63 18.65
N GLY A 48 1.92 -14.72 19.46
CA GLY A 48 3.27 -14.16 19.33
C GLY A 48 3.33 -12.95 18.41
N LYS A 49 4.49 -12.31 18.42
CA LYS A 49 4.83 -11.19 17.57
C LYS A 49 5.68 -11.67 16.40
N GLU A 50 5.58 -10.94 15.30
CA GLU A 50 6.45 -11.14 14.14
C GLU A 50 7.57 -10.08 14.12
N ASP A 51 8.69 -10.44 13.53
CA ASP A 51 9.81 -9.54 13.33
C ASP A 51 9.48 -8.50 12.27
N VAL A 52 10.18 -7.37 12.33
CA VAL A 52 10.09 -6.33 11.30
C VAL A 52 10.59 -6.89 9.98
N ALA A 53 9.77 -6.82 8.95
CA ALA A 53 10.19 -7.19 7.59
C ALA A 53 10.77 -5.97 6.88
N ILE A 54 11.90 -6.18 6.20
CA ILE A 54 12.47 -5.23 5.24
C ILE A 54 12.30 -5.86 3.86
N GLU A 55 11.44 -5.26 3.08
CA GLU A 55 11.12 -5.74 1.73
C GLU A 55 11.91 -4.92 0.71
N ILE A 56 12.69 -5.61 -0.11
CA ILE A 56 13.43 -5.02 -1.22
C ILE A 56 12.84 -5.56 -2.52
N GLY A 57 12.77 -4.71 -3.53
CA GLY A 57 12.18 -5.10 -4.79
C GLY A 57 12.35 -4.06 -5.88
N ALA A 58 11.44 -4.11 -6.83
CA ALA A 58 11.38 -3.18 -7.94
C ALA A 58 9.95 -2.72 -8.20
N THR A 59 9.84 -1.52 -8.71
CA THR A 59 8.62 -0.96 -9.30
C THR A 59 8.80 -0.82 -10.80
N ALA A 60 7.74 -1.05 -11.56
CA ALA A 60 7.68 -0.75 -12.98
C ALA A 60 6.29 -0.22 -13.33
N GLY A 61 6.21 0.67 -14.32
CA GLY A 61 4.94 1.24 -14.72
C GLY A 61 5.02 2.12 -15.95
N VAL A 62 3.84 2.59 -16.36
CA VAL A 62 3.65 3.54 -17.44
C VAL A 62 2.64 4.60 -16.99
N SER A 63 2.93 5.85 -17.28
CA SER A 63 2.07 7.00 -17.01
C SER A 63 1.67 7.67 -18.32
N PHE A 64 0.39 7.91 -18.47
CA PHE A 64 -0.20 8.62 -19.60
C PHE A 64 -0.66 9.99 -19.10
N SER A 65 -0.11 11.05 -19.65
CA SER A 65 -0.51 12.44 -19.35
C SER A 65 -1.57 12.91 -20.35
N LYS A 66 -2.40 13.87 -19.93
CA LYS A 66 -3.44 14.49 -20.77
C LYS A 66 -4.46 13.48 -21.29
N VAL A 67 -4.98 12.63 -20.41
CA VAL A 67 -5.94 11.57 -20.75
C VAL A 67 -7.34 12.13 -20.95
N LEU A 68 -7.83 12.92 -20.01
CA LEU A 68 -9.15 13.55 -20.03
C LEU A 68 -9.06 15.08 -20.06
N ASN A 69 -7.99 15.65 -19.53
CA ASN A 69 -7.71 17.08 -19.55
C ASN A 69 -6.19 17.34 -19.65
N PRO A 70 -5.76 18.59 -19.96
CA PRO A 70 -4.34 18.91 -20.19
C PRO A 70 -3.41 18.70 -18.98
N PHE A 71 -3.96 18.49 -17.77
CA PHE A 71 -3.20 18.48 -16.53
C PHE A 71 -3.32 17.17 -15.75
N ASP A 72 -4.04 16.19 -16.27
CA ASP A 72 -4.20 14.91 -15.61
C ASP A 72 -3.16 13.86 -16.02
N SER A 73 -3.12 12.78 -15.26
CA SER A 73 -2.34 11.59 -15.61
C SER A 73 -2.99 10.32 -15.09
N LEU A 74 -2.88 9.27 -15.89
CA LEU A 74 -3.22 7.90 -15.53
C LEU A 74 -1.95 7.08 -15.49
N THR A 75 -1.65 6.48 -14.33
CA THR A 75 -0.47 5.65 -14.12
C THR A 75 -0.88 4.22 -13.84
N LEU A 76 -0.31 3.28 -14.58
CA LEU A 76 -0.39 1.85 -14.33
C LEU A 76 0.97 1.39 -13.84
N SER A 77 1.03 0.73 -12.68
CA SER A 77 2.31 0.29 -12.11
C SER A 77 2.15 -1.02 -11.35
N THR A 78 3.27 -1.70 -11.14
CA THR A 78 3.34 -2.92 -10.33
C THR A 78 4.61 -2.90 -9.52
N ASP A 79 4.49 -3.21 -8.23
CA ASP A 79 5.60 -3.43 -7.32
C ASP A 79 5.79 -4.94 -7.11
N ILE A 80 7.03 -5.41 -7.13
CA ILE A 80 7.40 -6.78 -6.73
C ILE A 80 8.44 -6.67 -5.63
N GLN A 81 8.21 -7.35 -4.50
CA GLN A 81 9.04 -7.21 -3.29
C GLN A 81 9.27 -8.57 -2.63
N TRP A 82 10.45 -8.73 -2.01
CA TRP A 82 10.83 -9.88 -1.20
C TRP A 82 11.32 -9.41 0.16
N ASP A 83 10.90 -10.07 1.23
CA ASP A 83 11.45 -9.82 2.55
C ASP A 83 12.86 -10.39 2.66
N VAL A 84 13.82 -9.52 2.99
CA VAL A 84 15.24 -9.85 3.18
C VAL A 84 15.66 -9.87 4.65
N ALA A 85 14.81 -9.39 5.56
CA ALA A 85 15.08 -9.34 7.00
C ALA A 85 14.53 -10.55 7.76
N LYS A 86 13.93 -11.51 7.07
CA LYS A 86 13.34 -12.75 7.61
C LYS A 86 12.09 -12.54 8.48
N GLY A 87 11.42 -11.41 8.39
CA GLY A 87 10.15 -11.17 9.05
C GLY A 87 9.07 -12.15 8.59
N HIS A 88 8.84 -12.24 7.28
CA HIS A 88 7.90 -13.22 6.71
C HIS A 88 8.51 -14.07 5.57
N ARG A 89 9.72 -13.77 5.11
CA ARG A 89 10.45 -14.51 4.05
C ARG A 89 9.67 -14.71 2.76
N GLY A 90 8.62 -13.93 2.55
CA GLY A 90 7.69 -14.07 1.45
C GLY A 90 7.89 -13.01 0.37
N ARG A 91 7.09 -13.15 -0.69
CA ARG A 91 7.03 -12.25 -1.83
C ARG A 91 5.66 -11.61 -1.94
N LEU A 92 5.66 -10.32 -2.32
CA LEU A 92 4.45 -9.57 -2.64
C LEU A 92 4.51 -9.06 -4.07
N ILE A 93 3.35 -9.04 -4.72
CA ILE A 93 3.13 -8.38 -6.02
C ILE A 93 1.94 -7.45 -5.84
N SER A 94 2.14 -6.17 -6.15
CA SER A 94 1.12 -5.14 -5.90
C SER A 94 0.87 -4.29 -7.16
N PRO A 95 -0.04 -4.70 -8.05
CA PRO A 95 -0.51 -3.85 -9.14
C PRO A 95 -1.29 -2.66 -8.59
N ASN A 96 -1.16 -1.52 -9.27
CA ASN A 96 -1.81 -0.27 -8.94
C ASN A 96 -2.22 0.50 -10.19
N ILE A 97 -3.38 1.12 -10.16
CA ILE A 97 -3.88 2.09 -11.14
C ILE A 97 -4.12 3.38 -10.38
N SER A 98 -3.55 4.50 -10.86
CA SER A 98 -3.66 5.79 -10.20
C SER A 98 -4.03 6.87 -11.22
N TYR A 99 -5.07 7.63 -10.93
CA TYR A 99 -5.50 8.77 -11.72
C TYR A 99 -5.36 10.05 -10.91
N SER A 100 -4.54 10.96 -11.41
CA SER A 100 -4.27 12.26 -10.79
C SER A 100 -4.85 13.37 -11.66
N THR A 101 -5.58 14.30 -11.06
CA THR A 101 -6.11 15.46 -11.77
C THR A 101 -6.27 16.68 -10.83
N PRO A 102 -5.96 17.89 -11.28
CA PRO A 102 -6.40 19.09 -10.60
C PRO A 102 -7.90 19.28 -10.82
N LEU A 103 -8.62 19.66 -9.77
CA LEU A 103 -10.02 20.07 -9.83
C LEU A 103 -10.14 21.58 -10.03
N SER A 104 -9.13 22.35 -9.61
CA SER A 104 -8.96 23.77 -9.85
C SER A 104 -7.47 24.14 -9.79
N THR A 105 -7.12 25.42 -9.91
CA THR A 105 -5.74 25.89 -9.66
C THR A 105 -5.26 25.61 -8.23
N ALA A 106 -6.18 25.58 -7.27
CA ALA A 106 -5.87 25.37 -5.85
C ALA A 106 -6.06 23.93 -5.38
N ILE A 107 -6.78 23.06 -6.12
CA ILE A 107 -7.22 21.75 -5.63
C ILE A 107 -6.68 20.67 -6.56
N PHE A 108 -5.97 19.70 -5.98
CA PHE A 108 -5.58 18.48 -6.68
C PHE A 108 -6.21 17.24 -6.05
N THR A 109 -6.39 16.19 -6.84
CA THR A 109 -6.81 14.88 -6.35
C THR A 109 -6.04 13.76 -7.03
N ASN A 110 -5.94 12.63 -6.30
CA ASN A 110 -5.44 11.38 -6.83
C ASN A 110 -6.33 10.24 -6.33
N LEU A 111 -6.92 9.50 -7.26
CA LEU A 111 -7.65 8.26 -7.01
C LEU A 111 -6.77 7.08 -7.38
N SER A 112 -6.56 6.15 -6.46
CA SER A 112 -5.78 4.93 -6.71
C SER A 112 -6.60 3.69 -6.42
N LEU A 113 -6.46 2.68 -7.29
CA LEU A 113 -6.96 1.32 -7.09
C LEU A 113 -5.78 0.39 -7.01
N SER A 114 -5.78 -0.51 -6.04
CA SER A 114 -4.68 -1.43 -5.80
C SER A 114 -5.16 -2.83 -5.47
N ALA A 115 -4.31 -3.81 -5.78
CA ALA A 115 -4.46 -5.18 -5.31
C ALA A 115 -3.11 -5.65 -4.75
N THR A 116 -3.15 -6.63 -3.85
CA THR A 116 -1.93 -7.26 -3.32
C THR A 116 -2.06 -8.76 -3.38
N HIS A 117 -1.14 -9.38 -4.09
CA HIS A 117 -0.94 -10.83 -4.11
C HIS A 117 0.25 -11.17 -3.23
N VAL A 118 0.13 -12.23 -2.44
CA VAL A 118 1.17 -12.73 -1.53
C VAL A 118 1.44 -14.20 -1.79
N ASP A 119 2.65 -14.64 -1.50
CA ASP A 119 2.98 -16.06 -1.53
C ASP A 119 2.63 -16.81 -0.23
N GLY A 120 2.92 -18.12 -0.20
CA GLY A 120 2.63 -18.97 0.94
C GLY A 120 3.37 -18.56 2.22
N ASN A 121 4.65 -18.15 2.11
CA ASN A 121 5.44 -17.74 3.28
C ASN A 121 4.84 -16.51 3.98
N TYR A 122 4.44 -15.51 3.20
CA TYR A 122 3.74 -14.35 3.73
C TYR A 122 2.42 -14.75 4.40
N ALA A 123 1.62 -15.59 3.71
CA ALA A 123 0.32 -16.02 4.22
C ALA A 123 0.46 -16.83 5.50
N ASP A 124 1.41 -17.75 5.55
CA ASP A 124 1.71 -18.57 6.72
C ASP A 124 2.08 -17.70 7.93
N THR A 125 3.02 -16.76 7.77
CA THR A 125 3.47 -15.88 8.85
C THR A 125 2.33 -15.06 9.47
N TYR A 126 1.47 -14.47 8.65
CA TYR A 126 0.50 -13.50 9.18
C TYR A 126 -0.90 -14.07 9.43
N PHE A 127 -1.25 -15.19 8.79
CA PHE A 127 -2.62 -15.68 8.76
C PHE A 127 -2.78 -17.14 9.19
N SER A 128 -1.71 -17.95 9.25
CA SER A 128 -1.77 -19.31 9.78
C SER A 128 -1.84 -19.34 11.31
N ILE A 129 -2.44 -20.38 11.81
CA ILE A 129 -2.48 -20.72 13.24
C ILE A 129 -2.18 -22.22 13.35
N ASP A 130 -1.02 -22.55 13.88
CA ASP A 130 -0.62 -23.93 14.16
C ASP A 130 -1.27 -24.48 15.43
N ALA A 131 -0.98 -25.73 15.77
CA ALA A 131 -1.54 -26.36 16.96
C ALA A 131 -1.14 -25.67 18.27
N ALA A 132 0.09 -25.14 18.35
CA ALA A 132 0.58 -24.43 19.53
C ALA A 132 -0.11 -23.06 19.66
N GLY A 133 -0.22 -22.31 18.57
CA GLY A 133 -0.96 -21.06 18.49
C GLY A 133 -2.44 -21.23 18.81
N SER A 134 -3.05 -22.33 18.33
CA SER A 134 -4.45 -22.69 18.66
C SER A 134 -4.63 -22.94 20.16
N ALA A 135 -3.73 -23.70 20.77
CA ALA A 135 -3.76 -23.94 22.21
C ALA A 135 -3.57 -22.67 23.04
N ALA A 136 -2.71 -21.76 22.60
CA ALA A 136 -2.41 -20.50 23.29
C ALA A 136 -3.53 -19.46 23.15
N SER A 137 -4.18 -19.40 21.98
CA SER A 137 -5.15 -18.34 21.63
C SER A 137 -6.61 -18.77 21.76
N GLY A 138 -6.88 -20.08 21.73
CA GLY A 138 -8.24 -20.62 21.61
C GLY A 138 -8.85 -20.50 20.22
N LEU A 139 -8.10 -19.99 19.24
CA LEU A 139 -8.54 -19.90 17.85
C LEU A 139 -8.35 -21.27 17.14
N PRO A 140 -9.20 -21.62 16.16
CA PRO A 140 -9.02 -22.87 15.42
C PRO A 140 -7.72 -22.87 14.61
N VAL A 141 -7.13 -24.05 14.44
CA VAL A 141 -5.99 -24.27 13.54
C VAL A 141 -6.37 -23.86 12.13
N PHE A 142 -5.49 -23.13 11.46
CA PHE A 142 -5.70 -22.64 10.12
C PHE A 142 -4.37 -22.61 9.34
N ASP A 143 -4.35 -23.17 8.15
CA ASP A 143 -3.20 -23.24 7.26
C ASP A 143 -3.47 -22.31 6.06
N ALA A 144 -2.98 -21.06 6.15
CA ALA A 144 -3.20 -20.04 5.14
C ALA A 144 -2.32 -20.27 3.91
N LYS A 145 -2.90 -20.15 2.75
CA LYS A 145 -2.22 -20.24 1.45
C LYS A 145 -2.05 -18.87 0.83
N GLY A 146 -1.00 -18.73 0.01
CA GLY A 146 -0.81 -17.56 -0.82
C GLY A 146 -1.96 -17.32 -1.78
N GLY A 147 -2.05 -16.09 -2.29
CA GLY A 147 -3.09 -15.66 -3.21
C GLY A 147 -3.35 -14.17 -3.14
N TRP A 148 -4.47 -13.72 -3.70
CA TRP A 148 -4.88 -12.33 -3.59
C TRP A 148 -5.28 -12.02 -2.14
N LYS A 149 -4.42 -11.23 -1.48
CA LYS A 149 -4.61 -10.85 -0.07
C LYS A 149 -5.68 -9.79 0.08
N SER A 150 -5.66 -8.77 -0.79
CA SER A 150 -6.55 -7.62 -0.67
C SER A 150 -6.74 -6.86 -1.97
N TYR A 151 -7.85 -6.14 -2.04
CA TYR A 151 -8.12 -5.07 -2.99
C TYR A 151 -8.40 -3.79 -2.23
N GLY A 152 -8.00 -2.65 -2.79
CA GLY A 152 -8.18 -1.36 -2.13
C GLY A 152 -8.39 -0.21 -3.08
N ALA A 153 -8.95 0.86 -2.55
CA ALA A 153 -9.08 2.16 -3.19
C ALA A 153 -8.63 3.24 -2.21
N SER A 154 -7.98 4.27 -2.71
CA SER A 154 -7.60 5.43 -1.91
C SER A 154 -7.83 6.72 -2.68
N LEU A 155 -8.28 7.74 -1.97
CA LEU A 155 -8.46 9.09 -2.48
C LEU A 155 -7.60 10.04 -1.65
N LEU A 156 -6.63 10.65 -2.31
CA LEU A 156 -5.84 11.76 -1.79
C LEU A 156 -6.39 13.05 -2.39
N GLY A 157 -6.63 14.04 -1.57
CA GLY A 157 -6.98 15.40 -2.00
C GLY A 157 -6.13 16.41 -1.27
N GLY A 158 -5.80 17.52 -1.94
CA GLY A 158 -5.08 18.62 -1.34
C GLY A 158 -5.62 19.96 -1.84
N VAL A 159 -5.54 20.94 -0.96
CA VAL A 159 -5.94 22.33 -1.22
C VAL A 159 -4.78 23.24 -0.89
N ASP A 160 -4.36 24.01 -1.87
CA ASP A 160 -3.42 25.12 -1.66
C ASP A 160 -4.17 26.34 -1.10
N LEU A 161 -3.65 26.91 -0.02
CA LEU A 161 -4.32 28.00 0.71
C LEU A 161 -4.08 29.37 0.07
N SER A 162 -3.09 29.51 -0.82
CA SER A 162 -2.87 30.72 -1.62
C SER A 162 -3.82 30.81 -2.83
N GLY A 163 -4.34 29.65 -3.27
CA GLY A 163 -5.25 29.56 -4.41
C GLY A 163 -4.60 29.05 -5.69
N ASP A 164 -3.29 28.81 -5.71
CA ASP A 164 -2.57 28.26 -6.85
C ASP A 164 -1.41 27.35 -6.40
N VAL A 165 -1.52 26.05 -6.65
CA VAL A 165 -0.50 25.04 -6.28
C VAL A 165 0.88 25.29 -6.90
N ARG A 166 1.02 26.24 -7.83
CA ARG A 166 2.25 26.56 -8.56
C ARG A 166 3.05 27.69 -7.94
N ASP A 167 2.45 28.51 -7.08
CA ASP A 167 3.13 29.69 -6.48
C ASP A 167 3.78 29.37 -5.12
N GLY A 168 3.60 28.14 -4.63
CA GLY A 168 4.08 27.71 -3.34
C GLY A 168 3.18 28.17 -2.19
N GLY A 169 3.65 27.97 -0.95
CA GLY A 169 2.89 28.37 0.23
C GLY A 169 2.34 27.21 1.04
N TRP A 170 1.34 27.52 1.85
CA TRP A 170 0.70 26.55 2.74
C TRP A 170 -0.41 25.78 2.04
N GLY A 171 -0.44 24.48 2.26
CA GLY A 171 -1.51 23.61 1.80
C GLY A 171 -2.03 22.69 2.90
N VAL A 172 -3.21 22.14 2.69
CA VAL A 172 -3.82 21.10 3.52
C VAL A 172 -4.11 19.90 2.63
N PHE A 173 -3.83 18.70 3.12
CA PHE A 173 -4.17 17.49 2.41
C PHE A 173 -4.88 16.47 3.29
N GLY A 174 -5.68 15.61 2.65
CA GLY A 174 -6.38 14.50 3.28
C GLY A 174 -6.29 13.25 2.43
N LEU A 175 -6.17 12.10 3.08
CA LEU A 175 -6.15 10.78 2.48
C LEU A 175 -7.23 9.93 3.15
N VAL A 176 -8.09 9.33 2.33
CA VAL A 176 -9.02 8.26 2.72
C VAL A 176 -8.61 7.01 1.96
N SER A 177 -8.46 5.91 2.65
CA SER A 177 -8.17 4.63 2.04
C SER A 177 -9.07 3.54 2.61
N TYR A 178 -9.58 2.70 1.73
CA TYR A 178 -10.32 1.50 2.05
C TYR A 178 -9.64 0.32 1.38
N SER A 179 -9.47 -0.77 2.11
CA SER A 179 -9.06 -2.05 1.54
C SER A 179 -9.83 -3.20 2.16
N ARG A 180 -10.09 -4.23 1.36
CA ARG A 180 -10.75 -5.44 1.80
C ARG A 180 -9.84 -6.64 1.66
N LEU A 181 -9.64 -7.35 2.76
CA LEU A 181 -8.94 -8.63 2.75
C LEU A 181 -9.77 -9.68 2.02
N THR A 182 -9.10 -10.57 1.31
CA THR A 182 -9.72 -11.64 0.49
C THR A 182 -9.01 -12.97 0.71
N GLY A 183 -9.49 -14.02 0.09
CA GLY A 183 -8.86 -15.33 0.16
C GLY A 183 -8.67 -15.83 1.59
N ASP A 184 -7.52 -16.41 1.87
CA ASP A 184 -7.17 -16.93 3.18
C ASP A 184 -6.88 -15.83 4.20
N ALA A 185 -6.40 -14.66 3.76
CA ALA A 185 -6.24 -13.50 4.64
C ALA A 185 -7.57 -13.08 5.29
N LYS A 186 -8.69 -13.16 4.54
CA LYS A 186 -10.04 -12.92 5.09
C LYS A 186 -10.54 -14.08 5.93
N ARG A 187 -10.29 -15.34 5.50
CA ARG A 187 -10.81 -16.54 6.16
C ARG A 187 -10.07 -16.90 7.45
N SER A 188 -8.82 -16.44 7.59
CA SER A 188 -8.03 -16.67 8.80
C SER A 188 -8.82 -16.29 10.05
N PRO A 189 -8.82 -17.13 11.11
CA PRO A 189 -9.44 -16.79 12.37
C PRO A 189 -8.93 -15.50 13.01
N VAL A 190 -7.70 -15.09 12.71
CA VAL A 190 -7.15 -13.78 13.10
C VAL A 190 -8.00 -12.65 12.55
N THR A 191 -8.42 -12.74 11.28
CA THR A 191 -9.27 -11.73 10.64
C THR A 191 -10.75 -11.98 10.93
N ALA A 192 -11.23 -13.20 10.72
CA ALA A 192 -12.66 -13.51 10.72
C ALA A 192 -13.29 -13.50 12.12
N ILE A 193 -12.51 -13.78 13.18
CA ILE A 193 -12.99 -13.87 14.57
C ILE A 193 -12.53 -12.68 15.41
N ARG A 194 -11.30 -12.19 15.20
CA ARG A 194 -10.69 -11.15 16.05
C ARG A 194 -10.48 -9.81 15.36
N GLY A 195 -10.51 -9.78 14.05
CA GLY A 195 -10.33 -8.56 13.24
C GLY A 195 -11.54 -8.26 12.37
N ASP A 196 -11.28 -7.55 11.29
CA ASP A 196 -12.22 -7.24 10.24
C ASP A 196 -11.52 -7.40 8.88
N ALA A 197 -12.27 -7.84 7.87
CA ALA A 197 -11.78 -7.88 6.51
C ALA A 197 -11.79 -6.48 5.85
N ASP A 198 -12.64 -5.59 6.34
CA ASP A 198 -12.79 -4.23 5.84
C ASP A 198 -11.88 -3.27 6.62
N GLN A 199 -10.86 -2.74 5.96
CA GLN A 199 -9.82 -1.92 6.56
C GLN A 199 -9.96 -0.47 6.09
N TRP A 200 -10.15 0.46 7.02
CA TRP A 200 -10.19 1.89 6.74
C TRP A 200 -8.95 2.59 7.28
N PHE A 201 -8.44 3.53 6.51
CA PHE A 201 -7.35 4.39 6.92
C PHE A 201 -7.67 5.84 6.55
N LEU A 202 -7.45 6.73 7.51
CA LEU A 202 -7.63 8.17 7.35
C LEU A 202 -6.36 8.87 7.80
N ALA A 203 -5.89 9.80 7.00
CA ALA A 203 -4.76 10.67 7.34
C ALA A 203 -5.02 12.09 6.82
N GLY A 204 -4.42 13.07 7.47
CA GLY A 204 -4.45 14.46 7.02
C GLY A 204 -3.25 15.21 7.55
N GLY A 205 -2.92 16.30 6.90
CA GLY A 205 -1.77 17.10 7.28
C GLY A 205 -1.73 18.45 6.58
N ILE A 206 -0.75 19.24 7.00
CA ILE A 206 -0.39 20.52 6.40
C ILE A 206 0.93 20.35 5.64
N SER A 207 1.07 21.04 4.54
CA SER A 207 2.29 21.10 3.72
C SER A 207 2.71 22.54 3.50
N TYR A 208 3.98 22.74 3.25
CA TYR A 208 4.53 24.00 2.81
C TYR A 208 5.44 23.74 1.60
N THR A 209 5.22 24.47 0.51
CA THR A 209 6.02 24.41 -0.71
C THR A 209 6.80 25.71 -0.88
N PHE A 210 8.10 25.59 -1.15
CA PHE A 210 9.02 26.72 -1.33
C PHE A 210 9.04 27.20 -2.75
#